data_6cd6c17f96cc87cde863ada60d6fa0f7
#
_entry.id   6cd6c17f96cc87cde863ada60d6fa0f7
#
_cell.length_a   1.000
_cell.length_b   1.000
_cell.length_c   1.000
_cell.angle_alpha   90.00
_cell.angle_beta   90.00
_cell.angle_gamma   90.00
#
_symmetry.space_group_name_H-M   'P 1'
#
loop_
_entity.id
_entity.type
_entity.pdbx_description
1 polymer ?
#
loop_
_entity_poly.entity_id
_entity_poly.type
_entity_poly.pdbx_seq_one_letter_code
_entity_poly.pdbx_strand_id
1 'polypeptide(L)'
;ILKNVIQRERPFAVDPTLEPLVTKLINLPKDFSFPSGHSAFSFAAAVSIVQYKKKWGIAAIVLASLIAISRLYLGVHFPTDVIGGCLVGICMGLLAGLIVKKLSEVKAKKKIAKAE
;
A
#
# COMPACT_ATOMS: atom_id res chain seq x y z
N ILE A 1 3.10 -2.19 -13.00
CA ILE A 1 2.39 -1.70 -14.22
C ILE A 1 2.22 -0.18 -14.14
N LEU A 2 1.50 0.40 -13.14
CA LEU A 2 1.24 1.85 -13.05
C LEU A 2 2.51 2.71 -13.06
N LYS A 3 3.57 2.29 -12.38
CA LYS A 3 4.86 3.02 -12.38
C LYS A 3 5.46 3.17 -13.78
N ASN A 4 5.37 2.12 -14.59
CA ASN A 4 5.93 2.11 -15.94
C ASN A 4 5.05 2.87 -16.96
N VAL A 5 3.78 3.08 -16.63
CA VAL A 5 2.86 3.86 -17.47
C VAL A 5 3.00 5.35 -17.21
N ILE A 6 3.07 5.76 -15.94
CA ILE A 6 3.11 7.18 -15.54
C ILE A 6 4.53 7.73 -15.57
N GLN A 7 5.57 6.91 -15.31
CA GLN A 7 6.99 7.23 -15.39
C GLN A 7 7.39 8.54 -14.69
N ARG A 8 6.80 8.82 -13.53
CA ARG A 8 7.09 10.03 -12.77
C ARG A 8 8.45 9.93 -12.10
N GLU A 9 9.30 10.94 -12.30
CA GLU A 9 10.57 11.08 -11.60
C GLU A 9 10.38 11.31 -10.10
N ARG A 10 11.40 10.98 -9.31
CA ARG A 10 11.35 11.15 -7.86
C ARG A 10 11.80 12.56 -7.44
N PRO A 11 11.38 13.06 -6.25
CA PRO A 11 11.74 14.40 -5.78
C PRO A 11 13.25 14.66 -5.82
N PHE A 12 14.09 13.71 -5.41
CA PHE A 12 15.55 13.88 -5.42
C PHE A 12 16.16 13.87 -6.84
N ALA A 13 15.48 13.30 -7.83
CA ALA A 13 15.91 13.37 -9.24
C ALA A 13 15.54 14.72 -9.87
N VAL A 14 14.45 15.35 -9.41
CA VAL A 14 14.01 16.68 -9.86
C VAL A 14 14.81 17.79 -9.16
N ASP A 15 15.11 17.61 -7.88
CA ASP A 15 15.93 18.53 -7.07
C ASP A 15 17.21 17.82 -6.57
N PRO A 16 18.36 18.04 -7.25
CA PRO A 16 19.63 17.41 -6.90
C PRO A 16 20.12 17.74 -5.49
N THR A 17 19.62 18.78 -4.84
CA THR A 17 20.00 19.14 -3.48
C THR A 17 19.49 18.14 -2.43
N LEU A 18 18.44 17.39 -2.77
CA LEU A 18 17.85 16.36 -1.91
C LEU A 18 18.61 15.03 -1.95
N GLU A 19 19.32 14.73 -3.04
CA GLU A 19 20.01 13.45 -3.24
C GLU A 19 21.01 13.13 -2.11
N PRO A 20 21.90 14.04 -1.68
CA PRO A 20 22.84 13.76 -0.59
C PRO A 20 22.18 13.51 0.76
N LEU A 21 21.02 14.11 1.00
CA LEU A 21 20.24 13.91 2.23
C LEU A 21 19.56 12.53 2.22
N VAL A 22 18.97 12.17 1.10
CA VAL A 22 18.28 10.88 0.94
C VAL A 22 19.26 9.71 1.00
N THR A 23 20.42 9.81 0.34
CA THR A 23 21.47 8.76 0.34
C THR A 23 22.05 8.48 1.72
N LYS A 24 22.08 9.47 2.63
CA LYS A 24 22.50 9.26 4.02
C LYS A 24 21.53 8.41 4.83
N LEU A 25 20.26 8.37 4.44
CA LEU A 25 19.19 7.72 5.17
C LEU A 25 18.83 6.35 4.59
N ILE A 26 18.81 6.22 3.27
CA ILE A 26 18.42 5.01 2.56
C ILE A 26 19.17 4.86 1.24
N ASN A 27 19.18 3.64 0.70
CA ASN A 27 19.60 3.42 -0.69
C ASN A 27 18.60 4.06 -1.64
N LEU A 28 19.10 4.78 -2.67
CA LEU A 28 18.24 5.44 -3.65
C LEU A 28 17.38 4.43 -4.42
N PRO A 29 16.06 4.57 -4.39
CA PRO A 29 15.18 3.75 -5.21
C PRO A 29 15.42 4.03 -6.71
N LYS A 30 15.49 2.96 -7.51
CA LYS A 30 15.76 3.03 -8.96
C LYS A 30 14.50 3.05 -9.83
N ASP A 31 13.33 2.87 -9.22
CA ASP A 31 12.05 2.83 -9.91
C ASP A 31 11.33 4.18 -9.88
N PHE A 32 10.29 4.34 -10.73
CA PHE A 32 9.48 5.56 -10.80
C PHE A 32 8.72 5.85 -9.51
N SER A 33 8.36 7.13 -9.30
CA SER A 33 7.81 7.64 -8.05
C SER A 33 6.35 7.25 -7.83
N PHE A 34 5.50 7.39 -8.82
CA PHE A 34 4.04 7.18 -8.68
C PHE A 34 3.60 5.78 -9.11
N PRO A 35 2.68 5.15 -8.37
CA PRO A 35 2.27 5.46 -7.01
C PRO A 35 3.29 4.94 -5.98
N SER A 36 3.21 5.43 -4.73
CA SER A 36 4.05 4.93 -3.64
C SER A 36 3.73 3.48 -3.30
N GLY A 37 4.69 2.59 -3.56
CA GLY A 37 4.54 1.15 -3.28
C GLY A 37 4.38 0.86 -1.78
N HIS A 38 5.18 1.51 -0.92
CA HIS A 38 5.08 1.34 0.53
C HIS A 38 3.71 1.74 1.06
N SER A 39 3.15 2.86 0.59
CA SER A 39 1.79 3.28 0.95
C SER A 39 0.75 2.28 0.44
N ALA A 40 0.85 1.83 -0.80
CA ALA A 40 -0.09 0.87 -1.38
C ALA A 40 -0.11 -0.46 -0.62
N PHE A 41 1.05 -1.06 -0.36
CA PHE A 41 1.12 -2.33 0.35
C PHE A 41 0.69 -2.23 1.81
N SER A 42 1.12 -1.20 2.53
CA SER A 42 0.75 -1.03 3.94
C SER A 42 -0.74 -0.78 4.12
N PHE A 43 -1.38 0.05 3.28
CA PHE A 43 -2.82 0.27 3.33
C PHE A 43 -3.63 -0.95 2.86
N ALA A 44 -3.18 -1.69 1.85
CA ALA A 44 -3.83 -2.93 1.44
C ALA A 44 -3.85 -3.96 2.58
N ALA A 45 -2.74 -4.16 3.26
CA ALA A 45 -2.64 -5.04 4.42
C ALA A 45 -3.54 -4.56 5.58
N ALA A 46 -3.47 -3.28 5.93
CA ALA A 46 -4.24 -2.70 7.03
C ALA A 46 -5.76 -2.82 6.79
N VAL A 47 -6.23 -2.48 5.60
CA VAL A 47 -7.65 -2.60 5.22
C VAL A 47 -8.11 -4.05 5.20
N SER A 48 -7.26 -4.98 4.75
CA SER A 48 -7.58 -6.41 4.82
C SER A 48 -7.75 -6.87 6.27
N ILE A 49 -6.87 -6.46 7.19
CA ILE A 49 -6.95 -6.84 8.61
C ILE A 49 -8.21 -6.25 9.27
N VAL A 50 -8.57 -5.00 8.97
CA VAL A 50 -9.79 -4.34 9.51
C VAL A 50 -11.04 -5.16 9.27
N GLN A 51 -11.16 -5.79 8.11
CA GLN A 51 -12.35 -6.56 7.73
C GLN A 51 -12.55 -7.82 8.58
N TYR A 52 -11.50 -8.31 9.23
CA TYR A 52 -11.55 -9.51 10.07
C TYR A 52 -11.39 -9.22 11.56
N LYS A 53 -10.51 -8.28 11.92
CA LYS A 53 -10.17 -7.96 13.31
C LYS A 53 -10.04 -6.44 13.48
N LYS A 54 -11.15 -5.78 13.76
CA LYS A 54 -11.27 -4.32 13.80
C LYS A 54 -10.18 -3.63 14.64
N LYS A 55 -9.93 -4.10 15.87
CA LYS A 55 -8.90 -3.50 16.75
C LYS A 55 -7.50 -3.54 16.15
N TRP A 56 -7.09 -4.70 15.65
CA TRP A 56 -5.79 -4.88 15.00
C TRP A 56 -5.70 -4.14 13.68
N GLY A 57 -6.80 -4.07 12.93
CA GLY A 57 -6.88 -3.29 11.71
C GLY A 57 -6.72 -1.79 11.94
N ILE A 58 -7.29 -1.23 13.01
CA ILE A 58 -7.10 0.18 13.37
C ILE A 58 -5.61 0.44 13.68
N ALA A 59 -4.96 -0.42 14.48
CA ALA A 59 -3.53 -0.31 14.75
C ALA A 59 -2.69 -0.40 13.46
N ALA A 60 -3.07 -1.29 12.54
CA ALA A 60 -2.42 -1.43 11.24
C ALA A 60 -2.62 -0.18 10.35
N ILE A 61 -3.79 0.48 10.39
CA ILE A 61 -4.02 1.74 9.67
C ILE A 61 -3.14 2.86 10.23
N VAL A 62 -3.00 2.96 11.55
CA VAL A 62 -2.10 3.93 12.17
C VAL A 62 -0.66 3.70 11.70
N LEU A 63 -0.19 2.45 11.71
CA LEU A 63 1.14 2.10 11.24
C LEU A 63 1.31 2.40 9.74
N ALA A 64 0.33 2.07 8.90
CA ALA A 64 0.34 2.38 7.47
C ALA A 64 0.42 3.88 7.21
N SER A 65 -0.28 4.69 8.01
CA SER A 65 -0.22 6.16 7.93
C SER A 65 1.16 6.69 8.30
N LEU A 66 1.79 6.16 9.34
CA LEU A 66 3.16 6.52 9.71
C LEU A 66 4.16 6.13 8.61
N ILE A 67 4.00 4.97 8.00
CA ILE A 67 4.82 4.55 6.85
C ILE A 67 4.62 5.53 5.69
N ALA A 68 3.39 5.91 5.36
CA ALA A 68 3.09 6.85 4.28
C ALA A 68 3.75 8.22 4.53
N ILE A 69 3.64 8.76 5.74
CA ILE A 69 4.26 10.03 6.14
C ILE A 69 5.78 9.94 6.06
N SER A 70 6.36 8.81 6.48
CA SER A 70 7.81 8.61 6.41
C SER A 70 8.38 8.72 4.99
N ARG A 71 7.57 8.37 3.95
CA ARG A 71 7.99 8.50 2.54
C ARG A 71 8.13 9.95 2.11
N LEU A 72 7.29 10.84 2.66
CA LEU A 72 7.39 12.28 2.44
C LEU A 72 8.60 12.85 3.18
N TYR A 73 8.77 12.48 4.44
CA TYR A 73 9.90 12.92 5.26
C TYR A 73 11.25 12.54 4.66
N LEU A 74 11.35 11.34 4.08
CA LEU A 74 12.56 10.87 3.40
C LEU A 74 12.81 11.54 2.03
N GLY A 75 11.87 12.35 1.50
CA GLY A 75 12.02 13.03 0.21
C GLY A 75 12.02 12.08 -1.01
N VAL A 76 11.50 10.87 -0.85
CA VAL A 76 11.50 9.85 -1.93
C VAL A 76 10.20 9.80 -2.74
N HIS A 77 9.15 10.45 -2.26
CA HIS A 77 7.85 10.53 -2.91
C HIS A 77 7.23 11.92 -2.77
N PHE A 78 6.48 12.34 -3.78
CA PHE A 78 5.60 13.50 -3.69
C PHE A 78 4.33 13.16 -2.89
N PRO A 79 3.64 14.16 -2.30
CA PRO A 79 2.37 13.92 -1.59
C PRO A 79 1.34 13.18 -2.44
N THR A 80 1.24 13.51 -3.72
CA THR A 80 0.33 12.84 -4.67
C THR A 80 0.67 11.37 -4.92
N ASP A 81 1.96 10.98 -4.85
CA ASP A 81 2.38 9.58 -4.98
C ASP A 81 1.91 8.76 -3.77
N VAL A 82 1.98 9.37 -2.58
CA VAL A 82 1.53 8.76 -1.33
C VAL A 82 0.02 8.61 -1.32
N ILE A 83 -0.72 9.66 -1.68
CA ILE A 83 -2.19 9.61 -1.79
C ILE A 83 -2.63 8.57 -2.82
N GLY A 84 -2.02 8.57 -4.01
CA GLY A 84 -2.28 7.56 -5.04
C GLY A 84 -2.00 6.14 -4.55
N GLY A 85 -0.91 5.93 -3.82
CA GLY A 85 -0.58 4.66 -3.17
C GLY A 85 -1.63 4.23 -2.15
N CYS A 86 -2.07 5.15 -1.27
CA CYS A 86 -3.11 4.87 -0.28
C CYS A 86 -4.42 4.43 -0.95
N LEU A 87 -4.87 5.16 -1.98
CA LEU A 87 -6.10 4.82 -2.72
C LEU A 87 -6.02 3.44 -3.37
N VAL A 88 -4.93 3.16 -4.06
CA VAL A 88 -4.68 1.82 -4.66
C VAL A 88 -4.69 0.75 -3.57
N GLY A 89 -4.01 0.98 -2.45
CA GLY A 89 -3.94 0.05 -1.32
C GLY A 89 -5.31 -0.23 -0.72
N ILE A 90 -6.11 0.81 -0.46
CA ILE A 90 -7.47 0.67 0.07
C ILE A 90 -8.34 -0.17 -0.89
N CYS A 91 -8.35 0.16 -2.17
CA CYS A 91 -9.10 -0.59 -3.17
C CYS A 91 -8.71 -2.06 -3.22
N MET A 92 -7.40 -2.36 -3.22
CA MET A 92 -6.89 -3.72 -3.24
C MET A 92 -7.21 -4.48 -1.95
N GLY A 93 -7.13 -3.83 -0.80
CA GLY A 93 -7.49 -4.43 0.48
C GLY A 93 -8.98 -4.78 0.58
N LEU A 94 -9.85 -3.89 0.11
CA LEU A 94 -11.31 -4.16 0.04
C LEU A 94 -11.61 -5.31 -0.92
N LEU A 95 -11.01 -5.31 -2.10
CA LEU A 95 -11.18 -6.38 -3.08
C LEU A 95 -10.73 -7.75 -2.55
N ALA A 96 -9.57 -7.80 -1.90
CA ALA A 96 -9.06 -9.01 -1.26
C ALA A 96 -10.05 -9.57 -0.23
N GLY A 97 -10.62 -8.71 0.61
CA GLY A 97 -11.64 -9.10 1.60
C GLY A 97 -12.90 -9.69 0.96
N LEU A 98 -13.39 -9.07 -0.12
CA LEU A 98 -14.56 -9.59 -0.86
C LEU A 98 -14.28 -10.97 -1.46
N ILE A 99 -13.09 -11.18 -2.05
CA ILE A 99 -12.68 -12.46 -2.62
C ILE A 99 -12.63 -13.54 -1.53
N VAL A 100 -11.98 -13.27 -0.41
CA VAL A 100 -11.86 -14.23 0.69
C VAL A 100 -13.22 -14.58 1.27
N LYS A 101 -14.11 -13.60 1.47
CA LYS A 101 -15.49 -13.84 1.92
C LYS A 101 -16.23 -14.79 0.98
N LYS A 102 -16.21 -14.51 -0.32
CA LYS A 102 -16.87 -15.34 -1.34
C LYS A 102 -16.31 -16.78 -1.37
N LEU A 103 -14.99 -16.92 -1.27
CA LEU A 103 -14.34 -18.23 -1.24
C LEU A 103 -14.73 -19.04 0.01
N SER A 104 -14.84 -18.39 1.19
CA SER A 104 -15.26 -19.06 2.42
C SER A 104 -16.73 -19.53 2.36
N GLU A 105 -17.61 -18.73 1.77
CA GLU A 105 -19.02 -19.11 1.54
C GLU A 105 -19.15 -20.33 0.62
N VAL A 106 -18.36 -20.37 -0.47
CA VAL A 106 -18.34 -21.52 -1.40
C VAL A 106 -17.82 -22.77 -0.70
N LYS A 107 -16.75 -22.65 0.11
CA LYS A 107 -16.23 -23.80 0.89
C LYS A 107 -17.24 -24.32 1.91
N ALA A 108 -17.95 -23.42 2.60
CA ALA A 108 -18.99 -23.80 3.56
C ALA A 108 -20.12 -24.55 2.87
N LYS A 109 -20.63 -24.06 1.74
CA LYS A 109 -21.69 -24.76 0.95
C LYS A 109 -21.23 -26.14 0.48
N LYS A 110 -19.99 -26.28 -0.01
CA LYS A 110 -19.45 -27.61 -0.42
C LYS A 110 -19.31 -28.58 0.75
N LYS A 111 -18.99 -28.08 1.95
CA LYS A 111 -18.88 -28.93 3.15
C LYS A 111 -20.26 -29.47 3.57
N ILE A 112 -21.29 -28.66 3.52
CA ILE A 112 -22.67 -29.06 3.82
C ILE A 112 -23.16 -30.12 2.82
N ALA A 113 -23.00 -29.84 1.51
CA ALA A 113 -23.41 -30.78 0.46
C ALA A 113 -22.69 -32.14 0.49
N LYS A 114 -21.53 -32.24 1.12
CA LYS A 114 -20.82 -33.51 1.32
C LYS A 114 -21.26 -34.28 2.57
N ALA A 115 -21.95 -33.61 3.49
CA ALA A 115 -22.43 -34.19 4.75
C ALA A 115 -23.85 -34.77 4.64
N GLU A 116 -24.56 -34.44 3.57
CA GLU A 116 -25.85 -35.02 3.15
C GLU A 116 -25.66 -36.28 2.28
#